data_34c488338da39c320853e2cb99ca7981
#
_entry.id   34c488338da39c320853e2cb99ca7981
#
_cell.length_a   1.000
_cell.length_b   1.000
_cell.length_c   1.000
_cell.angle_alpha   90.00
_cell.angle_beta   90.00
_cell.angle_gamma   90.00
#
_symmetry.space_group_name_H-M   'P 1'
#
loop_
_entity.id
_entity.type
_entity.pdbx_description
1 polymer ?
#
loop_
_entity_poly.entity_id
_entity_poly.type
_entity_poly.pdbx_seq_one_letter_code
_entity_poly.pdbx_strand_id
1 'polypeptide(L)'
;MASRTTIGLAHCYLGHGGGEVATLWAIQALKDEYDVTLITAGDVDLTELNRFCGTCLREGDFRVRQAPVPAWLRRMRGAQALRSALHQRHCRRLAGEFDVLASGYDPCNFGRRAVQFIADLGWDPQLRGTYFAEDEGRLGSLPGRLTRTAYHTLCRALTQRSGWNTFRGDDILVANSAWMAAVIRTRWPSSRVEVLYPPVAFRSGPLPWEQKEVGFVCLGRIAPEKRVDAVIQILSQVRARGHAVHLHVIGPMDGSPYSTRIERLCRANADWIQVEGMKAGLDKERILTAHRFAVHGWAGEPFGIAVAEMAKAGCLPFVPEVGGAAEIVGCPELCYHDASDAVTKIEAVLKSDALQEELREKVRRSACLFGSDVYTAGVRRIVGLLGASTSARRDREWALAR
;
A
#
# COMPACT_ATOMS: atom_id res chain seq x y z
N MET A 1 34.51 -0.07 19.31
CA MET A 1 33.34 0.49 18.61
C MET A 1 32.10 -0.17 19.20
N ALA A 2 31.11 0.56 19.69
CA ALA A 2 29.87 -0.03 20.14
C ALA A 2 29.20 -0.71 18.94
N SER A 3 28.74 -1.95 19.08
CA SER A 3 27.97 -2.65 18.01
C SER A 3 26.70 -1.90 17.72
N ARG A 4 26.40 -1.66 16.44
CA ARG A 4 25.12 -1.05 16.04
C ARG A 4 23.96 -1.94 16.48
N THR A 5 22.86 -1.34 16.86
CA THR A 5 21.60 -2.05 17.15
C THR A 5 21.11 -2.79 15.90
N THR A 6 20.80 -4.07 16.03
CA THR A 6 20.38 -4.92 14.94
C THR A 6 18.87 -4.89 14.75
N ILE A 7 18.39 -4.78 13.49
CA ILE A 7 16.96 -4.83 13.14
C ILE A 7 16.67 -5.98 12.19
N GLY A 8 15.70 -6.83 12.54
CA GLY A 8 15.09 -7.78 11.63
C GLY A 8 13.80 -7.22 11.04
N LEU A 9 13.79 -6.93 9.74
CA LEU A 9 12.62 -6.42 9.00
C LEU A 9 12.03 -7.52 8.12
N ALA A 10 10.83 -7.97 8.42
CA ALA A 10 10.16 -9.04 7.67
C ALA A 10 9.31 -8.47 6.52
N HIS A 11 9.55 -8.95 5.30
CA HIS A 11 8.70 -8.71 4.13
C HIS A 11 8.71 -9.95 3.24
N CYS A 12 7.57 -10.63 3.10
CA CYS A 12 7.53 -11.97 2.52
C CYS A 12 8.02 -12.00 1.06
N TYR A 13 7.51 -11.14 0.21
CA TYR A 13 7.89 -11.00 -1.20
C TYR A 13 7.91 -9.53 -1.59
N LEU A 14 8.99 -9.09 -2.19
CA LEU A 14 9.10 -7.74 -2.75
C LEU A 14 8.68 -7.76 -4.22
N GLY A 15 7.57 -7.12 -4.53
CA GLY A 15 7.03 -6.92 -5.87
C GLY A 15 6.97 -5.44 -6.24
N HIS A 16 5.89 -5.05 -6.94
CA HIS A 16 5.67 -3.67 -7.39
C HIS A 16 4.37 -3.13 -6.79
N GLY A 17 4.39 -2.81 -5.50
CA GLY A 17 3.23 -2.31 -4.76
C GLY A 17 3.60 -1.27 -3.70
N GLY A 18 2.58 -0.75 -3.03
CA GLY A 18 2.75 0.29 -2.01
C GLY A 18 3.46 -0.20 -0.74
N GLY A 19 3.30 -1.47 -0.41
CA GLY A 19 3.99 -2.08 0.73
C GLY A 19 5.50 -2.16 0.54
N GLU A 20 5.93 -2.46 -0.68
CA GLU A 20 7.34 -2.49 -1.07
C GLU A 20 7.95 -1.09 -1.01
N VAL A 21 7.23 -0.07 -1.48
CA VAL A 21 7.67 1.32 -1.38
C VAL A 21 7.90 1.68 0.09
N ALA A 22 6.94 1.43 0.96
CA ALA A 22 7.07 1.71 2.40
C ALA A 22 8.25 0.94 3.04
N THR A 23 8.41 -0.34 2.70
CA THR A 23 9.49 -1.18 3.24
C THR A 23 10.88 -0.70 2.81
N LEU A 24 11.08 -0.39 1.52
CA LEU A 24 12.39 0.08 1.05
C LEU A 24 12.73 1.46 1.62
N TRP A 25 11.77 2.35 1.74
CA TRP A 25 11.98 3.64 2.41
C TRP A 25 12.23 3.49 3.91
N ALA A 26 11.66 2.45 4.57
CA ALA A 26 12.00 2.13 5.95
C ALA A 26 13.46 1.65 6.07
N ILE A 27 13.94 0.80 5.16
CA ILE A 27 15.37 0.42 5.11
C ILE A 27 16.24 1.66 4.87
N GLN A 28 15.87 2.50 3.90
CA GLN A 28 16.57 3.75 3.59
C GLN A 28 16.65 4.69 4.81
N ALA A 29 15.62 4.72 5.65
CA ALA A 29 15.58 5.50 6.86
C ALA A 29 16.53 4.97 7.97
N LEU A 30 16.71 3.65 8.04
CA LEU A 30 17.35 2.98 9.17
C LEU A 30 18.81 2.58 8.91
N LYS A 31 19.24 2.44 7.66
CA LYS A 31 20.54 1.86 7.27
C LYS A 31 21.77 2.55 7.87
N ASP A 32 21.68 3.84 8.15
CA ASP A 32 22.82 4.61 8.67
C ASP A 32 22.97 4.49 10.19
N GLU A 33 21.90 4.21 10.91
CA GLU A 33 21.86 4.13 12.38
C GLU A 33 21.84 2.68 12.90
N TYR A 34 21.36 1.73 12.10
CA TYR A 34 21.12 0.35 12.50
C TYR A 34 21.77 -0.66 11.53
N ASP A 35 22.05 -1.86 12.03
CA ASP A 35 22.38 -3.04 11.21
C ASP A 35 21.08 -3.68 10.75
N VAL A 36 20.61 -3.33 9.54
CA VAL A 36 19.33 -3.79 9.01
C VAL A 36 19.48 -5.13 8.30
N THR A 37 18.60 -6.08 8.63
CA THR A 37 18.46 -7.35 7.93
C THR A 37 17.03 -7.50 7.41
N LEU A 38 16.87 -7.57 6.09
CA LEU A 38 15.61 -7.91 5.44
C LEU A 38 15.43 -9.43 5.46
N ILE A 39 14.31 -9.90 6.04
CA ILE A 39 13.92 -11.31 6.05
C ILE A 39 12.82 -11.50 5.00
N THR A 40 13.12 -12.23 3.92
CA THR A 40 12.20 -12.39 2.78
C THR A 40 12.17 -13.84 2.29
N ALA A 41 11.13 -14.22 1.54
CA ALA A 41 11.03 -15.53 0.88
C ALA A 41 11.29 -15.47 -0.64
N GLY A 42 11.42 -14.25 -1.18
CA GLY A 42 11.70 -13.98 -2.59
C GLY A 42 13.12 -13.52 -2.86
N ASP A 43 13.45 -13.43 -4.13
CA ASP A 43 14.69 -12.82 -4.60
C ASP A 43 14.55 -11.29 -4.51
N VAL A 44 15.68 -10.59 -4.38
CA VAL A 44 15.75 -9.13 -4.24
C VAL A 44 16.54 -8.57 -5.42
N ASP A 45 15.84 -8.01 -6.39
CA ASP A 45 16.46 -7.21 -7.44
C ASP A 45 16.48 -5.74 -6.98
N LEU A 46 17.59 -5.33 -6.38
CA LEU A 46 17.74 -4.01 -5.79
C LEU A 46 17.69 -2.89 -6.84
N THR A 47 18.15 -3.15 -8.05
CA THR A 47 18.14 -2.17 -9.15
C THR A 47 16.71 -1.87 -9.59
N GLU A 48 15.93 -2.90 -9.83
CA GLU A 48 14.51 -2.76 -10.20
C GLU A 48 13.68 -2.13 -9.07
N LEU A 49 13.90 -2.58 -7.84
CA LEU A 49 13.20 -2.07 -6.66
C LEU A 49 13.51 -0.59 -6.40
N ASN A 50 14.77 -0.16 -6.51
CA ASN A 50 15.14 1.25 -6.38
C ASN A 50 14.45 2.11 -7.43
N ARG A 51 14.43 1.63 -8.70
CA ARG A 51 13.76 2.32 -9.79
C ARG A 51 12.26 2.48 -9.55
N PHE A 52 11.62 1.41 -9.05
CA PHE A 52 10.18 1.41 -8.77
C PHE A 52 9.82 2.24 -7.55
N CYS A 53 10.55 2.07 -6.43
CA CYS A 53 10.27 2.72 -5.16
C CYS A 53 10.84 4.15 -5.04
N GLY A 54 11.73 4.55 -5.94
CA GLY A 54 12.41 5.84 -5.88
C GLY A 54 13.46 5.94 -4.77
N THR A 55 13.99 4.80 -4.29
CA THR A 55 15.06 4.73 -3.29
C THR A 55 16.44 4.73 -3.93
N CYS A 56 17.49 4.89 -3.09
CA CYS A 56 18.91 4.89 -3.51
C CYS A 56 19.73 3.90 -2.67
N LEU A 57 19.16 2.74 -2.35
CA LEU A 57 19.83 1.69 -1.59
C LEU A 57 20.94 1.04 -2.41
N ARG A 58 22.04 0.67 -1.74
CA ARG A 58 23.21 0.01 -2.34
C ARG A 58 23.43 -1.36 -1.73
N GLU A 59 24.15 -2.21 -2.43
CA GLU A 59 24.66 -3.45 -1.86
C GLU A 59 25.50 -3.14 -0.61
N GLY A 60 25.19 -3.82 0.50
CA GLY A 60 25.82 -3.58 1.79
C GLY A 60 25.08 -2.60 2.72
N ASP A 61 24.11 -1.83 2.24
CA ASP A 61 23.27 -0.98 3.09
C ASP A 61 22.40 -1.81 4.06
N PHE A 62 22.10 -3.05 3.69
CA PHE A 62 21.38 -4.02 4.52
C PHE A 62 21.74 -5.45 4.14
N ARG A 63 21.47 -6.40 5.04
CA ARG A 63 21.64 -7.84 4.77
C ARG A 63 20.31 -8.45 4.34
N VAL A 64 20.38 -9.54 3.57
CA VAL A 64 19.20 -10.32 3.17
C VAL A 64 19.29 -11.72 3.79
N ARG A 65 18.23 -12.13 4.48
CA ARG A 65 18.03 -13.49 4.98
C ARG A 65 16.85 -14.12 4.27
N GLN A 66 17.11 -15.11 3.43
CA GLN A 66 16.04 -15.80 2.72
C GLN A 66 15.39 -16.90 3.58
N ALA A 67 14.05 -16.86 3.65
CA ALA A 67 13.30 -17.96 4.23
C ALA A 67 13.38 -19.21 3.36
N PRO A 68 13.56 -20.42 3.94
CA PRO A 68 13.69 -21.66 3.20
C PRO A 68 12.34 -22.12 2.63
N VAL A 69 11.87 -21.44 1.58
CA VAL A 69 10.67 -21.82 0.83
C VAL A 69 11.10 -22.63 -0.38
N PRO A 70 10.64 -23.90 -0.53
CA PRO A 70 11.02 -24.74 -1.66
C PRO A 70 10.70 -24.10 -3.01
N ALA A 71 11.57 -24.28 -4.00
CA ALA A 71 11.44 -23.66 -5.32
C ALA A 71 10.11 -24.00 -6.03
N TRP A 72 9.67 -25.26 -5.91
CA TRP A 72 8.38 -25.69 -6.46
C TRP A 72 7.20 -24.95 -5.83
N LEU A 73 7.27 -24.66 -4.50
CA LEU A 73 6.23 -23.93 -3.78
C LEU A 73 6.22 -22.45 -4.16
N ARG A 74 7.38 -21.86 -4.48
CA ARG A 74 7.45 -20.45 -4.96
C ARG A 74 6.68 -20.25 -6.26
N ARG A 75 6.69 -21.25 -7.16
CA ARG A 75 6.03 -21.23 -8.47
C ARG A 75 4.56 -21.66 -8.44
N MET A 76 4.10 -22.29 -7.37
CA MET A 76 2.75 -22.84 -7.25
C MET A 76 1.72 -21.75 -7.10
N ARG A 77 0.77 -21.64 -8.05
CA ARG A 77 -0.38 -20.74 -7.94
C ARG A 77 -1.26 -21.17 -6.75
N GLY A 78 -1.83 -20.21 -6.01
CA GLY A 78 -2.73 -20.48 -4.86
C GLY A 78 -2.02 -20.86 -3.55
N ALA A 79 -0.70 -21.03 -3.52
CA ALA A 79 0.05 -21.41 -2.31
C ALA A 79 0.53 -20.19 -1.47
N GLN A 80 -0.03 -18.99 -1.69
CA GLN A 80 0.44 -17.77 -1.05
C GLN A 80 0.37 -17.84 0.48
N ALA A 81 -0.72 -18.38 1.05
CA ALA A 81 -0.86 -18.48 2.51
C ALA A 81 0.18 -19.43 3.13
N LEU A 82 0.50 -20.55 2.46
CA LEU A 82 1.53 -21.46 2.93
C LEU A 82 2.93 -20.84 2.86
N ARG A 83 3.24 -20.13 1.79
CA ARG A 83 4.51 -19.39 1.65
C ARG A 83 4.65 -18.36 2.75
N SER A 84 3.60 -17.55 3.00
CA SER A 84 3.57 -16.58 4.09
C SER A 84 3.73 -17.26 5.46
N ALA A 85 3.09 -18.42 5.70
CA ALA A 85 3.24 -19.17 6.93
C ALA A 85 4.67 -19.68 7.16
N LEU A 86 5.34 -20.19 6.13
CA LEU A 86 6.73 -20.63 6.20
C LEU A 86 7.68 -19.45 6.47
N HIS A 87 7.45 -18.32 5.80
CA HIS A 87 8.20 -17.09 6.04
C HIS A 87 8.03 -16.60 7.48
N GLN A 88 6.80 -16.51 8.00
CA GLN A 88 6.55 -16.09 9.38
C GLN A 88 7.21 -17.04 10.41
N ARG A 89 7.15 -18.37 10.16
CA ARG A 89 7.86 -19.34 10.99
C ARG A 89 9.36 -19.10 11.00
N HIS A 90 9.95 -18.75 9.86
CA HIS A 90 11.37 -18.42 9.75
C HIS A 90 11.70 -17.13 10.51
N CYS A 91 10.91 -16.05 10.34
CA CYS A 91 11.05 -14.81 11.07
C CYS A 91 11.04 -15.04 12.59
N ARG A 92 10.13 -15.88 13.09
CA ARG A 92 10.04 -16.22 14.50
C ARG A 92 11.28 -16.97 15.01
N ARG A 93 11.89 -17.85 14.20
CA ARG A 93 13.13 -18.56 14.58
C ARG A 93 14.31 -17.61 14.67
N LEU A 94 14.38 -16.62 13.79
CA LEU A 94 15.44 -15.62 13.78
C LEU A 94 15.24 -14.50 14.80
N ALA A 95 14.06 -14.39 15.42
CA ALA A 95 13.70 -13.24 16.26
C ALA A 95 14.67 -12.99 17.43
N GLY A 96 15.36 -14.05 17.92
CA GLY A 96 16.39 -13.93 18.97
C GLY A 96 17.70 -13.27 18.52
N GLU A 97 17.97 -13.20 17.22
CA GLU A 97 19.20 -12.63 16.66
C GLU A 97 19.16 -11.10 16.55
N PHE A 98 18.00 -10.48 16.74
CA PHE A 98 17.79 -9.04 16.55
C PHE A 98 17.39 -8.32 17.83
N ASP A 99 17.88 -7.11 18.00
CA ASP A 99 17.47 -6.22 19.09
C ASP A 99 16.08 -5.66 18.86
N VAL A 100 15.76 -5.28 17.63
CA VAL A 100 14.47 -4.75 17.19
C VAL A 100 13.89 -5.61 16.07
N LEU A 101 12.58 -5.79 16.07
CA LEU A 101 11.85 -6.53 15.08
C LEU A 101 10.78 -5.65 14.45
N ALA A 102 10.63 -5.73 13.12
CA ALA A 102 9.60 -5.03 12.39
C ALA A 102 9.03 -5.90 11.26
N SER A 103 7.76 -5.70 10.91
CA SER A 103 7.17 -6.21 9.66
C SER A 103 6.90 -5.05 8.71
N GLY A 104 7.16 -5.21 7.43
CA GLY A 104 7.07 -4.14 6.44
C GLY A 104 5.73 -4.05 5.69
N TYR A 105 4.89 -5.09 5.76
CA TYR A 105 3.65 -5.16 4.98
C TYR A 105 2.50 -5.82 5.73
N ASP A 106 2.62 -7.11 5.99
CA ASP A 106 1.64 -7.88 6.77
C ASP A 106 2.13 -8.05 8.21
N PRO A 107 1.23 -8.12 9.20
CA PRO A 107 1.60 -8.44 10.56
C PRO A 107 2.34 -9.77 10.66
N CYS A 108 3.44 -9.80 11.41
CA CYS A 108 4.27 -10.97 11.63
C CYS A 108 4.37 -11.31 13.12
N ASN A 109 4.03 -12.55 13.50
CA ASN A 109 4.20 -13.02 14.86
C ASN A 109 5.63 -13.49 15.11
N PHE A 110 6.48 -12.59 15.57
CA PHE A 110 7.87 -12.90 15.93
C PHE A 110 8.00 -13.64 17.28
N GLY A 111 6.93 -13.75 18.08
CA GLY A 111 7.00 -14.24 19.46
C GLY A 111 7.62 -13.25 20.47
N ARG A 112 8.06 -12.10 19.99
CA ARG A 112 8.62 -10.98 20.75
C ARG A 112 7.93 -9.69 20.30
N ARG A 113 8.01 -8.64 21.11
CA ARG A 113 7.50 -7.30 20.79
C ARG A 113 8.12 -6.77 19.50
N ALA A 114 7.32 -6.18 18.64
CA ALA A 114 7.73 -5.70 17.32
C ALA A 114 6.98 -4.42 16.91
N VAL A 115 7.48 -3.75 15.87
CA VAL A 115 6.74 -2.76 15.08
C VAL A 115 6.05 -3.47 13.92
N GLN A 116 4.77 -3.29 13.76
CA GLN A 116 3.97 -3.91 12.69
C GLN A 116 3.48 -2.83 11.73
N PHE A 117 4.19 -2.62 10.61
CA PHE A 117 3.69 -1.76 9.55
C PHE A 117 2.58 -2.49 8.79
N ILE A 118 1.38 -1.92 8.80
CA ILE A 118 0.19 -2.54 8.23
C ILE A 118 -0.18 -1.76 6.96
N ALA A 119 0.02 -2.41 5.81
CA ALA A 119 -0.20 -1.78 4.52
C ALA A 119 -1.62 -2.02 3.97
N ASP A 120 -2.24 -3.15 4.31
CA ASP A 120 -3.64 -3.44 3.97
C ASP A 120 -4.35 -4.28 5.06
N LEU A 121 -5.62 -4.61 4.83
CA LEU A 121 -6.46 -5.37 5.77
C LEU A 121 -6.77 -6.80 5.28
N GLY A 122 -6.21 -7.21 4.14
CA GLY A 122 -6.51 -8.48 3.49
C GLY A 122 -6.05 -9.73 4.25
N TRP A 123 -5.20 -9.56 5.27
CA TRP A 123 -4.72 -10.63 6.15
C TRP A 123 -5.74 -11.02 7.24
N ASP A 124 -6.68 -10.15 7.61
CA ASP A 124 -7.79 -10.46 8.52
C ASP A 124 -9.03 -10.87 7.70
N PRO A 125 -9.59 -12.08 7.89
CA PRO A 125 -10.69 -12.56 7.05
C PRO A 125 -11.98 -11.76 7.19
N GLN A 126 -12.23 -11.16 8.36
CA GLN A 126 -13.43 -10.34 8.59
C GLN A 126 -13.30 -9.00 7.87
N LEU A 127 -12.16 -8.32 8.04
CA LEU A 127 -11.90 -7.05 7.37
C LEU A 127 -11.81 -7.23 5.84
N ARG A 128 -11.23 -8.35 5.41
CA ARG A 128 -11.19 -8.70 3.99
C ARG A 128 -12.59 -8.82 3.40
N GLY A 129 -13.51 -9.51 4.07
CA GLY A 129 -14.90 -9.64 3.62
C GLY A 129 -15.66 -8.31 3.59
N THR A 130 -15.23 -7.34 4.40
CA THR A 130 -15.88 -6.02 4.46
C THR A 130 -15.37 -5.06 3.38
N TYR A 131 -14.06 -5.05 3.11
CA TYR A 131 -13.42 -4.00 2.29
C TYR A 131 -12.88 -4.47 0.94
N PHE A 132 -12.81 -5.78 0.71
CA PHE A 132 -12.35 -6.32 -0.58
C PHE A 132 -13.52 -6.99 -1.30
N ALA A 133 -13.70 -6.67 -2.57
CA ALA A 133 -14.66 -7.37 -3.41
C ALA A 133 -14.36 -8.88 -3.43
N GLU A 134 -15.40 -9.71 -3.42
CA GLU A 134 -15.23 -11.15 -3.58
C GLU A 134 -14.51 -11.42 -4.89
N ASP A 135 -13.34 -12.06 -4.78
CA ASP A 135 -12.49 -12.40 -5.91
C ASP A 135 -13.06 -13.67 -6.55
N GLU A 136 -14.00 -13.52 -7.48
CA GLU A 136 -14.63 -14.63 -8.19
C GLU A 136 -13.63 -15.57 -8.88
N GLY A 137 -12.39 -15.11 -9.11
CA GLY A 137 -11.35 -15.85 -9.81
C GLY A 137 -10.27 -16.52 -8.93
N ARG A 138 -10.02 -16.04 -7.72
CA ARG A 138 -8.94 -16.59 -6.86
C ARG A 138 -9.33 -17.86 -6.10
N LEU A 139 -10.60 -18.20 -6.06
CA LEU A 139 -11.16 -19.33 -5.31
C LEU A 139 -11.19 -20.63 -6.09
N GLY A 140 -10.88 -20.62 -7.39
CA GLY A 140 -11.12 -21.71 -8.31
C GLY A 140 -10.07 -22.85 -8.37
N SER A 141 -8.96 -22.80 -7.62
CA SER A 141 -7.88 -23.79 -7.78
C SER A 141 -7.78 -24.87 -6.71
N LEU A 142 -8.61 -24.85 -5.65
CA LEU A 142 -8.65 -25.93 -4.65
C LEU A 142 -10.04 -26.57 -4.62
N PRO A 143 -10.14 -27.88 -4.87
CA PRO A 143 -11.41 -28.58 -4.84
C PRO A 143 -11.92 -28.70 -3.38
N GLY A 144 -13.11 -28.17 -3.13
CA GLY A 144 -13.91 -28.43 -1.95
C GLY A 144 -13.63 -27.56 -0.71
N ARG A 145 -14.72 -27.26 0.05
CA ARG A 145 -14.67 -26.49 1.31
C ARG A 145 -13.78 -27.17 2.39
N LEU A 146 -13.76 -28.50 2.44
CA LEU A 146 -12.99 -29.28 3.44
C LEU A 146 -11.46 -29.19 3.23
N THR A 147 -11.00 -29.30 1.99
CA THR A 147 -9.57 -29.18 1.63
C THR A 147 -9.04 -27.77 1.91
N ARG A 148 -9.88 -26.76 1.72
CA ARG A 148 -9.57 -25.36 1.99
C ARG A 148 -9.45 -25.09 3.50
N THR A 149 -10.37 -25.62 4.31
CA THR A 149 -10.31 -25.51 5.77
C THR A 149 -9.06 -26.20 6.30
N ALA A 150 -8.75 -27.43 5.86
CA ALA A 150 -7.55 -28.16 6.23
C ALA A 150 -6.27 -27.39 5.85
N TYR A 151 -6.21 -26.82 4.63
CA TYR A 151 -5.09 -25.98 4.19
C TYR A 151 -4.86 -24.76 5.09
N HIS A 152 -5.90 -24.01 5.42
CA HIS A 152 -5.77 -22.86 6.31
C HIS A 152 -5.44 -23.26 7.74
N THR A 153 -5.94 -24.39 8.22
CA THR A 153 -5.59 -24.94 9.54
C THR A 153 -4.10 -25.30 9.60
N LEU A 154 -3.57 -25.95 8.55
CA LEU A 154 -2.14 -26.22 8.44
C LEU A 154 -1.31 -24.92 8.44
N CYS A 155 -1.70 -23.92 7.67
CA CYS A 155 -1.00 -22.62 7.64
C CYS A 155 -1.00 -21.97 9.03
N ARG A 156 -2.11 -22.05 9.77
CA ARG A 156 -2.20 -21.55 11.16
C ARG A 156 -1.27 -22.30 12.11
N ALA A 157 -1.28 -23.63 12.06
CA ALA A 157 -0.40 -24.46 12.88
C ALA A 157 1.09 -24.13 12.62
N LEU A 158 1.47 -23.91 11.38
CA LEU A 158 2.84 -23.52 11.00
C LEU A 158 3.26 -22.16 11.57
N THR A 159 2.33 -21.20 11.69
CA THR A 159 2.61 -19.86 12.25
C THR A 159 2.51 -19.83 13.77
N GLN A 160 2.11 -20.92 14.43
CA GLN A 160 1.85 -20.98 15.88
C GLN A 160 0.90 -19.86 16.36
N ARG A 161 -0.09 -19.53 15.56
CA ARG A 161 -1.10 -18.53 15.90
C ARG A 161 -2.09 -19.12 16.90
N SER A 162 -2.19 -18.51 18.06
CA SER A 162 -3.34 -18.72 18.95
C SER A 162 -4.49 -17.83 18.49
N GLY A 163 -5.45 -18.39 17.79
CA GLY A 163 -6.59 -17.65 17.27
C GLY A 163 -6.28 -16.78 16.04
N TRP A 164 -7.04 -15.71 15.83
CA TRP A 164 -6.91 -14.77 14.71
C TRP A 164 -5.87 -13.66 14.93
N ASN A 165 -5.31 -13.55 16.14
CA ASN A 165 -4.34 -12.52 16.47
C ASN A 165 -2.98 -12.81 15.84
N THR A 166 -2.59 -11.96 14.93
CA THR A 166 -1.34 -12.06 14.17
C THR A 166 -0.19 -11.31 14.84
N PHE A 167 -0.50 -10.47 15.83
CA PHE A 167 0.43 -9.64 16.58
C PHE A 167 0.15 -9.74 18.08
N ARG A 168 1.08 -9.27 18.89
CA ARG A 168 0.99 -9.26 20.34
C ARG A 168 0.32 -7.98 20.82
N GLY A 169 -0.26 -8.01 22.02
CA GLY A 169 -0.88 -6.81 22.61
C GLY A 169 0.12 -5.70 22.96
N ASP A 170 1.41 -6.04 23.07
CA ASP A 170 2.51 -5.08 23.32
C ASP A 170 3.23 -4.59 22.04
N ASP A 171 2.82 -5.06 20.85
CA ASP A 171 3.33 -4.56 19.58
C ASP A 171 2.90 -3.10 19.35
N ILE A 172 3.69 -2.38 18.53
CA ILE A 172 3.31 -1.08 18.00
C ILE A 172 2.77 -1.30 16.59
N LEU A 173 1.48 -1.04 16.38
CA LEU A 173 0.86 -1.13 15.07
C LEU A 173 1.00 0.22 14.36
N VAL A 174 1.47 0.22 13.12
CA VAL A 174 1.66 1.42 12.32
C VAL A 174 0.70 1.35 11.14
N ALA A 175 -0.36 2.13 11.20
CA ALA A 175 -1.35 2.24 10.14
C ALA A 175 -0.88 3.26 9.09
N ASN A 176 -1.14 2.97 7.83
CA ASN A 176 -0.77 3.83 6.71
C ASN A 176 -1.75 5.00 6.45
N SER A 177 -2.82 5.10 7.25
CA SER A 177 -3.79 6.20 7.21
C SER A 177 -4.52 6.32 8.55
N ALA A 178 -5.15 7.45 8.83
CA ALA A 178 -5.99 7.64 10.01
C ALA A 178 -7.25 6.75 9.92
N TRP A 179 -7.82 6.60 8.71
CA TRP A 179 -8.92 5.66 8.47
C TRP A 179 -8.52 4.22 8.83
N MET A 180 -7.38 3.75 8.35
CA MET A 180 -6.84 2.44 8.71
C MET A 180 -6.63 2.32 10.21
N ALA A 181 -6.09 3.33 10.87
CA ALA A 181 -5.92 3.34 12.32
C ALA A 181 -7.26 3.24 13.07
N ALA A 182 -8.32 3.89 12.59
CA ALA A 182 -9.66 3.77 13.17
C ALA A 182 -10.22 2.35 13.02
N VAL A 183 -10.08 1.73 11.85
CA VAL A 183 -10.47 0.33 11.60
C VAL A 183 -9.71 -0.62 12.54
N ILE A 184 -8.40 -0.45 12.68
CA ILE A 184 -7.56 -1.26 13.57
C ILE A 184 -7.99 -1.09 15.03
N ARG A 185 -8.20 0.14 15.51
CA ARG A 185 -8.64 0.41 16.90
C ARG A 185 -10.02 -0.17 17.19
N THR A 186 -10.94 -0.12 16.25
CA THR A 186 -12.25 -0.74 16.36
C THR A 186 -12.14 -2.26 16.50
N ARG A 187 -11.25 -2.87 15.72
CA ARG A 187 -11.07 -4.32 15.69
C ARG A 187 -10.23 -4.84 16.85
N TRP A 188 -9.25 -4.06 17.32
CA TRP A 188 -8.34 -4.40 18.44
C TRP A 188 -8.17 -3.17 19.37
N PRO A 189 -9.16 -2.90 20.24
CA PRO A 189 -9.21 -1.68 21.06
C PRO A 189 -8.01 -1.45 21.99
N SER A 190 -7.36 -2.54 22.43
CA SER A 190 -6.22 -2.48 23.36
C SER A 190 -4.87 -2.28 22.66
N SER A 191 -4.83 -2.18 21.34
CA SER A 191 -3.58 -2.05 20.59
C SER A 191 -3.07 -0.60 20.57
N ARG A 192 -1.73 -0.46 20.67
CA ARG A 192 -1.09 0.82 20.41
C ARG A 192 -1.00 1.04 18.91
N VAL A 193 -1.70 2.03 18.38
CA VAL A 193 -1.75 2.34 16.94
C VAL A 193 -1.20 3.73 16.70
N GLU A 194 -0.11 3.80 15.94
CA GLU A 194 0.49 5.01 15.37
C GLU A 194 0.02 5.17 13.92
N VAL A 195 -0.03 6.41 13.42
CA VAL A 195 -0.30 6.69 12.00
C VAL A 195 1.00 7.15 11.34
N LEU A 196 1.35 6.55 10.21
CA LEU A 196 2.47 6.98 9.39
C LEU A 196 2.11 6.80 7.91
N TYR A 197 1.85 7.91 7.23
CA TYR A 197 1.54 7.91 5.81
C TYR A 197 2.72 7.40 4.99
N PRO A 198 2.49 6.52 3.98
CA PRO A 198 3.57 6.02 3.13
C PRO A 198 4.24 7.15 2.35
N PRO A 199 5.51 6.98 2.01
CA PRO A 199 6.23 7.96 1.20
C PRO A 199 5.75 7.90 -0.24
N VAL A 200 5.54 9.04 -0.85
CA VAL A 200 5.21 9.17 -2.27
C VAL A 200 6.32 9.95 -2.95
N ALA A 201 7.20 9.22 -3.63
CA ALA A 201 8.25 9.81 -4.44
C ALA A 201 7.66 10.31 -5.76
N PHE A 202 7.76 11.60 -6.00
CA PHE A 202 7.36 12.26 -7.25
C PHE A 202 8.46 13.25 -7.63
N ARG A 203 9.03 13.10 -8.82
CA ARG A 203 10.23 13.86 -9.23
C ARG A 203 9.90 15.05 -10.11
N SER A 204 8.84 14.92 -10.91
CA SER A 204 8.40 15.98 -11.82
C SER A 204 7.65 17.05 -11.05
N GLY A 205 7.91 18.33 -11.34
CA GLY A 205 7.04 19.41 -10.92
C GLY A 205 5.69 19.33 -11.68
N PRO A 206 4.58 19.80 -11.08
CA PRO A 206 3.31 19.91 -11.80
C PRO A 206 3.42 20.93 -12.92
N LEU A 207 2.79 20.63 -14.08
CA LEU A 207 2.63 21.60 -15.15
C LEU A 207 1.71 22.75 -14.70
N PRO A 208 1.86 23.96 -15.28
CA PRO A 208 0.86 25.02 -15.14
C PRO A 208 -0.54 24.52 -15.50
N TRP A 209 -1.54 24.94 -14.74
CA TRP A 209 -2.90 24.41 -14.87
C TRP A 209 -3.50 24.59 -16.27
N GLU A 210 -3.20 25.70 -16.90
CA GLU A 210 -3.67 26.08 -18.23
C GLU A 210 -3.07 25.21 -19.34
N GLN A 211 -1.92 24.59 -19.08
CA GLN A 211 -1.25 23.66 -20.00
C GLN A 211 -1.73 22.22 -19.84
N LYS A 212 -2.49 21.93 -18.80
CA LYS A 212 -3.03 20.60 -18.55
C LYS A 212 -4.29 20.34 -19.37
N GLU A 213 -4.41 19.11 -19.86
CA GLU A 213 -5.59 18.62 -20.56
C GLU A 213 -6.81 18.50 -19.64
N VAL A 214 -7.99 18.84 -20.16
CA VAL A 214 -9.28 18.61 -19.49
C VAL A 214 -9.64 17.14 -19.63
N GLY A 215 -8.87 16.29 -18.98
CA GLY A 215 -8.97 14.85 -19.02
C GLY A 215 -8.78 14.23 -17.65
N PHE A 216 -9.04 12.93 -17.55
CA PHE A 216 -8.96 12.14 -16.33
C PHE A 216 -7.89 11.07 -16.44
N VAL A 217 -7.24 10.78 -15.32
CA VAL A 217 -6.38 9.60 -15.17
C VAL A 217 -6.95 8.66 -14.10
N CYS A 218 -6.85 7.36 -14.36
CA CYS A 218 -7.11 6.29 -13.40
C CYS A 218 -5.84 5.46 -13.28
N LEU A 219 -5.21 5.47 -12.10
CA LEU A 219 -3.93 4.81 -11.84
C LEU A 219 -4.08 3.66 -10.86
N GLY A 220 -3.57 2.48 -11.21
CA GLY A 220 -3.50 1.32 -10.34
C GLY A 220 -3.57 0.00 -11.11
N ARG A 221 -3.39 -1.13 -10.41
CA ARG A 221 -3.62 -2.45 -11.00
C ARG A 221 -5.04 -2.57 -11.53
N ILE A 222 -5.21 -3.20 -12.68
CA ILE A 222 -6.55 -3.46 -13.23
C ILE A 222 -7.11 -4.72 -12.54
N ALA A 223 -7.68 -4.52 -11.36
CA ALA A 223 -8.15 -5.56 -10.46
C ALA A 223 -9.56 -5.23 -9.92
N PRO A 224 -10.37 -6.22 -9.54
CA PRO A 224 -11.78 -6.03 -9.14
C PRO A 224 -11.97 -4.98 -8.05
N GLU A 225 -11.08 -4.96 -7.05
CA GLU A 225 -11.14 -3.99 -5.96
C GLU A 225 -10.95 -2.55 -6.42
N LYS A 226 -10.22 -2.32 -7.54
CA LYS A 226 -9.96 -0.96 -8.06
C LYS A 226 -11.14 -0.35 -8.81
N ARG A 227 -12.17 -1.15 -9.11
CA ARG A 227 -13.44 -0.71 -9.70
C ARG A 227 -13.28 0.21 -10.92
N VAL A 228 -12.36 -0.14 -11.83
CA VAL A 228 -12.14 0.62 -13.07
C VAL A 228 -13.41 0.66 -13.94
N ASP A 229 -14.24 -0.38 -13.88
CA ASP A 229 -15.58 -0.42 -14.48
C ASP A 229 -16.48 0.71 -13.96
N ALA A 230 -16.49 0.96 -12.65
CA ALA A 230 -17.25 2.06 -12.06
C ALA A 230 -16.71 3.44 -12.49
N VAL A 231 -15.40 3.59 -12.56
CA VAL A 231 -14.75 4.83 -13.07
C VAL A 231 -15.19 5.12 -14.50
N ILE A 232 -15.16 4.12 -15.38
CA ILE A 232 -15.62 4.27 -16.77
C ILE A 232 -17.12 4.62 -16.82
N GLN A 233 -17.95 3.98 -15.99
CA GLN A 233 -19.38 4.28 -15.90
C GLN A 233 -19.65 5.73 -15.45
N ILE A 234 -18.95 6.21 -14.43
CA ILE A 234 -19.05 7.60 -13.96
C ILE A 234 -18.72 8.57 -15.09
N LEU A 235 -17.57 8.41 -15.75
CA LEU A 235 -17.15 9.31 -16.80
C LEU A 235 -18.02 9.22 -18.07
N SER A 236 -18.57 8.05 -18.38
CA SER A 236 -19.58 7.92 -19.43
C SER A 236 -20.81 8.78 -19.16
N GLN A 237 -21.28 8.83 -17.90
CA GLN A 237 -22.41 9.68 -17.52
C GLN A 237 -22.03 11.18 -17.57
N VAL A 238 -20.81 11.57 -17.18
CA VAL A 238 -20.32 12.95 -17.32
C VAL A 238 -20.31 13.36 -18.80
N ARG A 239 -19.84 12.48 -19.69
CA ARG A 239 -19.88 12.71 -21.15
C ARG A 239 -21.31 12.83 -21.69
N ALA A 240 -22.22 11.97 -21.23
CA ALA A 240 -23.62 12.02 -21.62
C ALA A 240 -24.31 13.34 -21.21
N ARG A 241 -23.78 14.06 -20.22
CA ARG A 241 -24.21 15.42 -19.82
C ARG A 241 -23.55 16.54 -20.65
N GLY A 242 -22.79 16.20 -21.70
CA GLY A 242 -22.23 17.15 -22.65
C GLY A 242 -20.78 17.59 -22.38
N HIS A 243 -20.10 17.00 -21.38
CA HIS A 243 -18.69 17.33 -21.08
C HIS A 243 -17.75 16.51 -21.97
N ALA A 244 -16.93 17.17 -22.78
CA ALA A 244 -15.93 16.53 -23.66
C ALA A 244 -14.66 16.16 -22.84
N VAL A 245 -14.75 15.10 -22.04
CA VAL A 245 -13.63 14.59 -21.23
C VAL A 245 -13.14 13.24 -21.78
N HIS A 246 -11.85 12.93 -21.55
CA HIS A 246 -11.23 11.65 -21.89
C HIS A 246 -10.62 11.00 -20.64
N LEU A 247 -10.26 9.71 -20.74
CA LEU A 247 -9.71 8.92 -19.66
C LEU A 247 -8.45 8.18 -20.09
N HIS A 248 -7.37 8.31 -19.32
CA HIS A 248 -6.20 7.44 -19.40
C HIS A 248 -6.21 6.40 -18.28
N VAL A 249 -6.21 5.12 -18.64
CA VAL A 249 -6.16 3.98 -17.71
C VAL A 249 -4.72 3.47 -17.64
N ILE A 250 -4.07 3.66 -16.48
CA ILE A 250 -2.66 3.37 -16.26
C ILE A 250 -2.52 2.24 -15.26
N GLY A 251 -1.93 1.13 -15.67
CA GLY A 251 -1.63 0.01 -14.80
C GLY A 251 -1.49 -1.33 -15.51
N PRO A 252 -0.94 -2.34 -14.85
CA PRO A 252 -0.78 -3.66 -15.43
C PRO A 252 -2.11 -4.38 -15.57
N MET A 253 -2.27 -5.08 -16.69
CA MET A 253 -3.34 -6.06 -16.93
C MET A 253 -2.75 -7.47 -16.75
N ASP A 254 -3.37 -8.28 -15.90
CA ASP A 254 -2.86 -9.61 -15.52
C ASP A 254 -3.50 -10.78 -16.29
N GLY A 255 -4.35 -10.47 -17.28
CA GLY A 255 -5.09 -11.47 -18.06
C GLY A 255 -6.22 -12.16 -17.30
N SER A 256 -6.58 -11.68 -16.11
CA SER A 256 -7.72 -12.17 -15.35
C SER A 256 -9.05 -11.89 -16.08
N PRO A 257 -10.14 -12.59 -15.74
CA PRO A 257 -11.46 -12.31 -16.31
C PRO A 257 -11.88 -10.84 -16.16
N TYR A 258 -11.55 -10.24 -15.02
CA TYR A 258 -11.82 -8.82 -14.77
C TYR A 258 -11.00 -7.92 -15.72
N SER A 259 -9.68 -8.08 -15.77
CA SER A 259 -8.83 -7.25 -16.63
C SER A 259 -9.18 -7.40 -18.11
N THR A 260 -9.53 -8.62 -18.57
CA THR A 260 -10.01 -8.86 -19.92
C THR A 260 -11.36 -8.17 -20.21
N ARG A 261 -12.25 -8.11 -19.21
CA ARG A 261 -13.51 -7.36 -19.30
C ARG A 261 -13.25 -5.86 -19.43
N ILE A 262 -12.35 -5.32 -18.60
CA ILE A 262 -11.97 -3.90 -18.66
C ILE A 262 -11.32 -3.55 -20.01
N GLU A 263 -10.43 -4.40 -20.50
CA GLU A 263 -9.77 -4.19 -21.81
C GLU A 263 -10.81 -4.10 -22.93
N ARG A 264 -11.81 -4.99 -22.95
CA ARG A 264 -12.91 -4.95 -23.94
C ARG A 264 -13.75 -3.67 -23.81
N LEU A 265 -14.04 -3.25 -22.56
CA LEU A 265 -14.79 -2.03 -22.29
C LEU A 265 -14.04 -0.77 -22.76
N CYS A 266 -12.73 -0.68 -22.50
CA CYS A 266 -11.90 0.41 -22.99
C CYS A 266 -11.84 0.42 -24.52
N ARG A 267 -11.66 -0.75 -25.15
CA ARG A 267 -11.62 -0.87 -26.62
C ARG A 267 -12.93 -0.44 -27.28
N ALA A 268 -14.07 -0.76 -26.66
CA ALA A 268 -15.39 -0.33 -27.14
C ALA A 268 -15.63 1.20 -27.01
N ASN A 269 -14.80 1.90 -26.24
CA ASN A 269 -14.86 3.34 -25.99
C ASN A 269 -13.51 4.03 -26.35
N ALA A 270 -12.80 3.53 -27.35
CA ALA A 270 -11.47 3.99 -27.74
C ALA A 270 -11.45 5.41 -28.29
N ASP A 271 -12.59 6.01 -28.57
CA ASP A 271 -12.75 7.41 -28.95
C ASP A 271 -12.44 8.39 -27.80
N TRP A 272 -12.53 7.92 -26.55
CA TRP A 272 -12.27 8.76 -25.36
C TRP A 272 -11.51 8.03 -24.23
N ILE A 273 -11.23 6.73 -24.35
CA ILE A 273 -10.46 5.98 -23.36
C ILE A 273 -9.16 5.48 -23.98
N GLN A 274 -8.03 5.85 -23.38
CA GLN A 274 -6.72 5.34 -23.73
C GLN A 274 -6.18 4.41 -22.65
N VAL A 275 -5.75 3.20 -23.05
CA VAL A 275 -5.10 2.24 -22.17
C VAL A 275 -3.58 2.39 -22.29
N GLU A 276 -2.95 2.83 -21.21
CA GLU A 276 -1.51 3.10 -21.17
C GLU A 276 -0.66 1.88 -20.82
N GLY A 277 -1.27 0.85 -20.24
CA GLY A 277 -0.55 -0.27 -19.67
C GLY A 277 0.26 0.11 -18.43
N MET A 278 1.25 -0.72 -18.07
CA MET A 278 2.12 -0.43 -16.93
C MET A 278 3.10 0.69 -17.28
N LYS A 279 3.08 1.77 -16.52
CA LYS A 279 4.04 2.88 -16.59
C LYS A 279 4.71 3.07 -15.23
N ALA A 280 5.98 3.49 -15.24
CA ALA A 280 6.75 3.76 -14.03
C ALA A 280 7.65 4.99 -14.22
N GLY A 281 8.12 5.58 -13.11
CA GLY A 281 9.04 6.72 -13.12
C GLY A 281 8.52 7.89 -13.97
N LEU A 282 9.40 8.51 -14.77
CA LEU A 282 9.10 9.72 -15.54
C LEU A 282 7.99 9.52 -16.59
N ASP A 283 7.85 8.32 -17.17
CA ASP A 283 6.79 8.07 -18.16
C ASP A 283 5.40 8.11 -17.51
N LYS A 284 5.27 7.56 -16.29
CA LYS A 284 4.06 7.68 -15.50
C LYS A 284 3.80 9.14 -15.11
N GLU A 285 4.81 9.80 -14.57
CA GLU A 285 4.71 11.18 -14.12
C GLU A 285 4.31 12.13 -15.23
N ARG A 286 4.82 11.94 -16.47
CA ARG A 286 4.43 12.74 -17.64
C ARG A 286 2.93 12.66 -17.92
N ILE A 287 2.34 11.46 -17.89
CA ILE A 287 0.90 11.31 -18.11
C ILE A 287 0.13 11.97 -16.97
N LEU A 288 0.52 11.74 -15.71
CA LEU A 288 -0.18 12.33 -14.57
C LEU A 288 -0.11 13.87 -14.58
N THR A 289 1.05 14.47 -14.88
CA THR A 289 1.20 15.92 -14.89
C THR A 289 0.46 16.60 -16.03
N ALA A 290 0.21 15.90 -17.14
CA ALA A 290 -0.51 16.43 -18.29
C ALA A 290 -2.03 16.59 -18.05
N HIS A 291 -2.61 15.95 -17.05
CA HIS A 291 -4.06 15.93 -16.83
C HIS A 291 -4.50 16.76 -15.61
N ARG A 292 -5.69 17.38 -15.72
CA ARG A 292 -6.29 18.18 -14.63
C ARG A 292 -6.93 17.32 -13.55
N PHE A 293 -7.52 16.19 -13.94
CA PHE A 293 -8.39 15.41 -13.07
C PHE A 293 -7.94 13.97 -12.94
N ALA A 294 -8.38 13.31 -11.88
CA ALA A 294 -8.21 11.89 -11.68
C ALA A 294 -9.46 11.27 -11.04
N VAL A 295 -9.67 9.97 -11.21
CA VAL A 295 -10.74 9.24 -10.53
C VAL A 295 -10.18 7.94 -9.97
N HIS A 296 -10.54 7.64 -8.72
CA HIS A 296 -10.24 6.38 -8.05
C HIS A 296 -11.55 5.69 -7.68
N GLY A 297 -11.66 4.37 -7.89
CA GLY A 297 -12.95 3.66 -7.74
C GLY A 297 -13.07 2.80 -6.48
N TRP A 298 -12.00 2.55 -5.73
CA TRP A 298 -12.03 1.61 -4.60
C TRP A 298 -12.46 2.29 -3.29
N ALA A 299 -13.67 1.97 -2.84
CA ALA A 299 -14.12 2.30 -1.49
C ALA A 299 -13.43 1.38 -0.47
N GLY A 300 -12.77 1.96 0.54
CA GLY A 300 -11.97 1.22 1.51
C GLY A 300 -10.51 1.03 1.11
N GLU A 301 -10.00 1.80 0.17
CA GLU A 301 -8.55 1.87 -0.12
C GLU A 301 -7.79 2.21 1.17
N PRO A 302 -6.85 1.38 1.64
CA PRO A 302 -6.17 1.60 2.91
C PRO A 302 -5.45 2.94 3.03
N PHE A 303 -4.76 3.36 1.98
CA PHE A 303 -4.18 4.70 1.84
C PHE A 303 -4.43 5.26 0.44
N GLY A 304 -3.89 4.62 -0.60
CA GLY A 304 -4.00 5.06 -1.97
C GLY A 304 -2.77 5.80 -2.49
N ILE A 305 -1.61 5.13 -2.54
CA ILE A 305 -0.38 5.72 -3.10
C ILE A 305 -0.63 6.30 -4.49
N ALA A 306 -1.40 5.61 -5.33
CA ALA A 306 -1.78 6.10 -6.66
C ALA A 306 -2.54 7.44 -6.60
N VAL A 307 -3.45 7.60 -5.62
CA VAL A 307 -4.18 8.88 -5.42
C VAL A 307 -3.22 9.98 -4.99
N ALA A 308 -2.28 9.67 -4.08
CA ALA A 308 -1.29 10.63 -3.63
C ALA A 308 -0.29 11.02 -4.76
N GLU A 309 0.05 10.09 -5.66
CA GLU A 309 0.83 10.39 -6.87
C GLU A 309 0.06 11.34 -7.81
N MET A 310 -1.23 11.09 -8.06
CA MET A 310 -2.08 11.96 -8.86
C MET A 310 -2.23 13.34 -8.22
N ALA A 311 -2.39 13.43 -6.90
CA ALA A 311 -2.42 14.70 -6.17
C ALA A 311 -1.10 15.48 -6.28
N LYS A 312 0.05 14.81 -6.13
CA LYS A 312 1.38 15.41 -6.31
C LYS A 312 1.65 15.87 -7.74
N ALA A 313 1.09 15.19 -8.73
CA ALA A 313 1.12 15.61 -10.12
C ALA A 313 0.28 16.89 -10.38
N GLY A 314 -0.46 17.36 -9.38
CA GLY A 314 -1.35 18.52 -9.48
C GLY A 314 -2.69 18.18 -10.16
N CYS A 315 -3.12 16.93 -10.13
CA CYS A 315 -4.50 16.56 -10.48
C CYS A 315 -5.46 16.87 -9.33
N LEU A 316 -6.75 17.00 -9.63
CA LEU A 316 -7.85 16.95 -8.67
C LEU A 316 -8.44 15.52 -8.68
N PRO A 317 -8.10 14.66 -7.70
CA PRO A 317 -8.57 13.29 -7.65
C PRO A 317 -9.96 13.20 -7.04
N PHE A 318 -10.93 12.64 -7.74
CA PHE A 318 -12.22 12.23 -7.19
C PHE A 318 -12.10 10.82 -6.62
N VAL A 319 -12.48 10.64 -5.36
CA VAL A 319 -12.29 9.39 -4.61
C VAL A 319 -13.55 9.01 -3.84
N PRO A 320 -13.79 7.71 -3.53
CA PRO A 320 -14.81 7.34 -2.56
C PRO A 320 -14.55 7.97 -1.19
N GLU A 321 -15.61 8.35 -0.48
CA GLU A 321 -15.50 8.96 0.86
C GLU A 321 -15.00 8.00 1.94
N VAL A 322 -15.13 6.67 1.70
CA VAL A 322 -14.68 5.61 2.61
C VAL A 322 -13.28 5.15 2.21
N GLY A 323 -12.33 5.28 3.12
CA GLY A 323 -10.94 4.84 2.92
C GLY A 323 -9.91 5.93 3.17
N GLY A 324 -8.63 5.56 3.18
CA GLY A 324 -7.51 6.48 3.34
C GLY A 324 -7.35 7.44 2.16
N ALA A 325 -7.90 7.12 0.99
CA ALA A 325 -7.86 8.00 -0.18
C ALA A 325 -8.56 9.36 0.07
N ALA A 326 -9.62 9.38 0.87
CA ALA A 326 -10.32 10.61 1.24
C ALA A 326 -9.44 11.58 2.06
N GLU A 327 -8.50 11.04 2.85
CA GLU A 327 -7.55 11.87 3.61
C GLU A 327 -6.55 12.58 2.69
N ILE A 328 -6.23 11.97 1.55
CA ILE A 328 -5.28 12.54 0.59
C ILE A 328 -5.84 13.79 -0.06
N VAL A 329 -7.10 13.77 -0.46
CA VAL A 329 -7.74 14.93 -1.10
C VAL A 329 -8.14 16.00 -0.08
N GLY A 330 -8.47 15.61 1.13
CA GLY A 330 -8.71 16.51 2.27
C GLY A 330 -9.91 17.47 2.11
N CYS A 331 -10.83 17.21 1.17
CA CYS A 331 -11.99 18.05 0.89
C CYS A 331 -13.20 17.23 0.42
N PRO A 332 -14.41 17.53 0.96
CA PRO A 332 -15.63 16.77 0.64
C PRO A 332 -16.08 16.87 -0.82
N GLU A 333 -15.71 17.95 -1.49
CA GLU A 333 -16.07 18.22 -2.89
C GLU A 333 -15.47 17.20 -3.86
N LEU A 334 -14.35 16.58 -3.48
CA LEU A 334 -13.67 15.52 -4.23
C LEU A 334 -13.98 14.11 -3.71
N CYS A 335 -14.71 13.98 -2.59
CA CYS A 335 -15.10 12.69 -2.02
C CYS A 335 -16.53 12.36 -2.40
N TYR A 336 -16.79 11.18 -2.96
CA TYR A 336 -18.12 10.75 -3.37
C TYR A 336 -18.57 9.47 -2.65
N HIS A 337 -19.88 9.33 -2.44
CA HIS A 337 -20.48 8.14 -1.80
C HIS A 337 -21.02 7.13 -2.83
N ASP A 338 -21.44 7.58 -4.00
CA ASP A 338 -21.89 6.71 -5.10
C ASP A 338 -21.59 7.33 -6.48
N ALA A 339 -21.93 6.61 -7.54
CA ALA A 339 -21.66 7.05 -8.91
C ALA A 339 -22.45 8.32 -9.29
N SER A 340 -23.66 8.51 -8.79
CA SER A 340 -24.48 9.69 -9.09
C SER A 340 -23.91 10.95 -8.43
N ASP A 341 -23.47 10.82 -7.18
CA ASP A 341 -22.78 11.89 -6.44
C ASP A 341 -21.45 12.24 -7.11
N ALA A 342 -20.68 11.21 -7.54
CA ALA A 342 -19.45 11.43 -8.29
C ALA A 342 -19.68 12.27 -9.56
N VAL A 343 -20.68 11.91 -10.35
CA VAL A 343 -21.05 12.66 -11.58
C VAL A 343 -21.41 14.11 -11.25
N THR A 344 -22.21 14.33 -10.21
CA THR A 344 -22.63 15.68 -9.79
C THR A 344 -21.45 16.54 -9.33
N LYS A 345 -20.54 15.98 -8.52
CA LYS A 345 -19.34 16.67 -8.05
C LYS A 345 -18.35 16.96 -9.17
N ILE A 346 -18.10 15.98 -10.06
CA ILE A 346 -17.26 16.18 -11.24
C ILE A 346 -17.82 17.33 -12.10
N GLU A 347 -19.13 17.32 -12.36
CA GLU A 347 -19.78 18.36 -13.17
C GLU A 347 -19.67 19.75 -12.52
N ALA A 348 -19.85 19.85 -11.21
CA ALA A 348 -19.71 21.11 -10.47
C ALA A 348 -18.28 21.66 -10.58
N VAL A 349 -17.27 20.80 -10.46
CA VAL A 349 -15.86 21.19 -10.59
C VAL A 349 -15.51 21.56 -12.05
N LEU A 350 -16.00 20.81 -13.04
CA LEU A 350 -15.77 21.13 -14.45
C LEU A 350 -16.34 22.49 -14.88
N LYS A 351 -17.43 22.94 -14.23
CA LYS A 351 -18.12 24.20 -14.56
C LYS A 351 -17.57 25.44 -13.82
N SER A 352 -16.66 25.29 -12.86
CA SER A 352 -16.21 26.40 -12.01
C SER A 352 -14.68 26.47 -11.87
N ASP A 353 -14.06 27.39 -12.60
CA ASP A 353 -12.62 27.64 -12.50
C ASP A 353 -12.23 28.10 -11.07
N ALA A 354 -13.08 28.88 -10.42
CA ALA A 354 -12.84 29.34 -9.05
C ALA A 354 -12.82 28.16 -8.06
N LEU A 355 -13.73 27.18 -8.22
CA LEU A 355 -13.73 25.97 -7.41
C LEU A 355 -12.50 25.10 -7.70
N GLN A 356 -12.09 24.97 -8.97
CA GLN A 356 -10.86 24.26 -9.33
C GLN A 356 -9.65 24.87 -8.61
N GLU A 357 -9.51 26.19 -8.60
CA GLU A 357 -8.39 26.87 -7.94
C GLU A 357 -8.38 26.64 -6.43
N GLU A 358 -9.53 26.75 -5.77
CA GLU A 358 -9.66 26.48 -4.35
C GLU A 358 -9.29 25.04 -4.00
N LEU A 359 -9.79 24.05 -4.78
CA LEU A 359 -9.52 22.64 -4.56
C LEU A 359 -8.05 22.28 -4.82
N ARG A 360 -7.43 22.88 -5.83
CA ARG A 360 -6.00 22.71 -6.11
C ARG A 360 -5.13 23.09 -4.91
N GLU A 361 -5.43 24.23 -4.29
CA GLU A 361 -4.68 24.67 -3.13
C GLU A 361 -4.90 23.74 -1.92
N LYS A 362 -6.14 23.25 -1.67
CA LYS A 362 -6.42 22.27 -0.63
C LYS A 362 -5.64 20.97 -0.85
N VAL A 363 -5.72 20.39 -2.05
CA VAL A 363 -5.03 19.13 -2.41
C VAL A 363 -3.52 19.29 -2.34
N ARG A 364 -2.97 20.41 -2.80
CA ARG A 364 -1.54 20.71 -2.74
C ARG A 364 -1.02 20.73 -1.29
N ARG A 365 -1.75 21.33 -0.37
CA ARG A 365 -1.39 21.35 1.06
C ARG A 365 -1.40 19.95 1.66
N SER A 366 -2.42 19.16 1.36
CA SER A 366 -2.52 17.79 1.83
C SER A 366 -1.38 16.93 1.28
N ALA A 367 -1.02 17.07 0.00
CA ALA A 367 0.03 16.29 -0.65
C ALA A 367 1.42 16.48 -0.03
N CYS A 368 1.68 17.59 0.67
CA CYS A 368 2.94 17.83 1.38
C CYS A 368 3.16 16.86 2.56
N LEU A 369 2.10 16.26 3.11
CA LEU A 369 2.19 15.31 4.22
C LEU A 369 2.82 13.97 3.82
N PHE A 370 2.88 13.66 2.53
CA PHE A 370 3.31 12.35 2.00
C PHE A 370 4.74 12.39 1.44
N GLY A 371 5.60 13.23 2.04
CA GLY A 371 7.02 13.32 1.68
C GLY A 371 7.82 12.13 2.22
N SER A 372 8.87 11.75 1.49
CA SER A 372 9.80 10.71 1.92
C SER A 372 10.59 11.11 3.17
N ASP A 373 10.86 12.38 3.35
CA ASP A 373 11.48 12.97 4.54
C ASP A 373 10.61 12.83 5.78
N VAL A 374 9.31 13.13 5.66
CA VAL A 374 8.31 12.93 6.74
C VAL A 374 8.23 11.46 7.12
N TYR A 375 8.16 10.57 6.12
CA TYR A 375 8.11 9.14 6.35
C TYR A 375 9.37 8.62 7.05
N THR A 376 10.56 8.97 6.56
CA THR A 376 11.82 8.50 7.14
C THR A 376 12.02 8.97 8.57
N ALA A 377 11.67 10.22 8.88
CA ALA A 377 11.67 10.74 10.25
C ALA A 377 10.68 9.97 11.15
N GLY A 378 9.49 9.67 10.65
CA GLY A 378 8.48 8.88 11.34
C GLY A 378 8.93 7.45 11.64
N VAL A 379 9.56 6.77 10.67
CA VAL A 379 10.12 5.42 10.84
C VAL A 379 11.17 5.41 11.96
N ARG A 380 12.14 6.34 11.94
CA ARG A 380 13.18 6.44 12.98
C ARG A 380 12.56 6.66 14.35
N ARG A 381 11.60 7.58 14.47
CA ARG A 381 10.88 7.84 15.73
C ARG A 381 10.19 6.58 16.27
N ILE A 382 9.43 5.87 15.42
CA ILE A 382 8.65 4.70 15.84
C ILE A 382 9.58 3.53 16.22
N VAL A 383 10.60 3.25 15.44
CA VAL A 383 11.58 2.20 15.72
C VAL A 383 12.35 2.51 16.99
N GLY A 384 12.72 3.77 17.22
CA GLY A 384 13.39 4.23 18.42
C GLY A 384 12.60 3.97 19.71
N LEU A 385 11.24 3.93 19.65
CA LEU A 385 10.40 3.58 20.81
C LEU A 385 10.61 2.13 21.32
N LEU A 386 11.08 1.22 20.44
CA LEU A 386 11.46 -0.14 20.87
C LEU A 386 12.92 -0.20 21.34
N GLY A 387 13.84 0.49 20.67
CA GLY A 387 15.26 0.51 21.03
C GLY A 387 15.53 1.01 22.45
N ALA A 388 14.89 2.09 22.83
CA ALA A 388 15.02 2.66 24.18
C ALA A 388 14.54 1.70 25.30
N SER A 389 13.48 0.93 25.05
CA SER A 389 12.99 -0.07 26.03
C SER A 389 13.89 -1.30 26.15
N THR A 390 14.61 -1.65 25.10
CA THR A 390 15.53 -2.80 25.06
C THR A 390 16.85 -2.47 25.76
N SER A 391 17.37 -1.26 25.59
CA SER A 391 18.53 -0.75 26.29
C SER A 391 18.30 -0.71 27.82
N ALA A 392 17.20 -0.11 28.24
CA ALA A 392 16.85 -0.02 29.66
C ALA A 392 16.65 -1.41 30.33
N ARG A 393 16.26 -2.43 29.55
CA ARG A 393 16.13 -3.81 30.05
C ARG A 393 17.51 -4.49 30.17
N ARG A 394 18.40 -4.33 29.20
CA ARG A 394 19.79 -4.80 29.29
C ARG A 394 20.53 -4.20 30.48
N ASP A 395 20.36 -2.90 30.69
CA ASP A 395 21.01 -2.20 31.82
C ASP A 395 20.49 -2.72 33.16
N ARG A 396 19.21 -3.05 33.30
CA ARG A 396 18.65 -3.68 34.52
C ARG A 396 19.10 -5.12 34.71
N GLU A 397 19.15 -5.93 33.65
CA GLU A 397 19.64 -7.32 33.72
C GLU A 397 21.14 -7.34 34.09
N TRP A 398 21.92 -6.38 33.61
CA TRP A 398 23.34 -6.21 33.98
C TRP A 398 23.51 -5.72 35.42
N ALA A 399 22.62 -4.83 35.89
CA ALA A 399 22.63 -4.36 37.28
C ALA A 399 22.21 -5.43 38.31
N LEU A 400 21.37 -6.41 37.89
CA LEU A 400 20.93 -7.53 38.72
C LEU A 400 21.89 -8.72 38.70
N ALA A 401 22.85 -8.76 37.77
CA ALA A 401 23.86 -9.80 37.63
C ALA A 401 25.19 -9.45 38.32
N ARG A 402 25.29 -8.27 38.97
CA ARG A 402 26.38 -7.83 39.85
C ARG A 402 25.93 -7.85 41.29
#